data_f06ca46fec4f5636b4213c8b00f623cf
#
_entry.id   f06ca46fec4f5636b4213c8b00f623cf
#
_cell.length_a   1.000
_cell.length_b   1.000
_cell.length_c   1.000
_cell.angle_alpha   90.00
_cell.angle_beta   90.00
_cell.angle_gamma   90.00
#
_symmetry.space_group_name_H-M   'P 1'
#
loop_
_entity.id
_entity.type
_entity.pdbx_description
1 polymer ?
#
loop_
_entity_poly.entity_id
_entity_poly.type
_entity_poly.pdbx_seq_one_letter_code
_entity_poly.pdbx_strand_id
1 'polypeptide(L)'
;RRTWQTDHLMEITPMNTPAATPDSAPMNAHLSLSSSVLMIPRRAGLRAGHDNMVEVLVRIQAPDAPAGHGAQRPPQALALVIDRSGSMSGRPLEEAKRCAEYVLGKLRPSDAVSLVKFDNRVQRLWPAAALGDGAPQRAAIAGIHAGGNTNLHGGWKEGTDTLTDVAGQGLKRVILLSDGQANEGVTDAAEIAAQCAAWAAKGITTSTYGLGNSFNEELMVAMARAGGGNHYYGDTADDLMEPFQQELELLGNLCLRDMRLAVTVPDGFGVEMVNQLPSTDAGWRLPDLAWGAEAWAVMRVTVPTGALPPDTSTSPWTGTPF
;
A
#
# COMPACT_ATOMS: atom_id res chain seq x y z
N ARG A 1 -27.11 -5.30 32.94
CA ARG A 1 -26.00 -4.63 32.24
C ARG A 1 -24.79 -5.56 32.26
N ARG A 2 -24.53 -6.30 31.20
CA ARG A 2 -23.24 -6.91 30.96
C ARG A 2 -22.67 -6.25 29.72
N THR A 3 -21.69 -5.41 29.91
CA THR A 3 -20.77 -4.91 28.91
C THR A 3 -20.00 -6.11 28.37
N TRP A 4 -20.10 -6.37 27.08
CA TRP A 4 -19.17 -7.26 26.40
C TRP A 4 -17.82 -6.55 26.40
N GLN A 5 -16.86 -7.07 27.15
CA GLN A 5 -15.48 -6.66 27.02
C GLN A 5 -14.99 -7.14 25.66
N THR A 6 -14.60 -6.22 24.83
CA THR A 6 -14.04 -6.43 23.47
C THR A 6 -12.61 -6.98 23.50
N ASP A 7 -12.08 -7.29 24.67
CA ASP A 7 -10.65 -7.60 24.87
C ASP A 7 -10.19 -8.94 24.30
N HIS A 8 -11.08 -9.76 23.75
CA HIS A 8 -10.72 -11.09 23.22
C HIS A 8 -11.15 -11.38 21.78
N LEU A 9 -11.74 -10.41 21.06
CA LEU A 9 -12.33 -10.69 19.74
C LEU A 9 -11.54 -10.15 18.54
N MET A 10 -10.54 -9.32 18.75
CA MET A 10 -9.73 -8.76 17.66
C MET A 10 -8.32 -8.41 18.13
N GLU A 11 -7.35 -8.97 17.47
CA GLU A 11 -5.95 -8.56 17.60
C GLU A 11 -5.53 -7.85 16.30
N ILE A 12 -5.21 -6.57 16.41
CA ILE A 12 -4.54 -5.82 15.35
C ILE A 12 -3.09 -5.69 15.80
N THR A 13 -2.25 -6.52 15.22
CA THR A 13 -0.81 -6.50 15.53
C THR A 13 -0.08 -5.64 14.51
N PRO A 14 0.43 -4.47 14.88
CA PRO A 14 1.43 -3.79 14.06
C PRO A 14 2.76 -4.54 14.25
N MET A 15 3.26 -5.18 13.20
CA MET A 15 4.61 -5.74 13.21
C MET A 15 5.61 -4.61 13.02
N ASN A 16 6.01 -3.95 14.12
CA ASN A 16 7.31 -3.30 14.25
C ASN A 16 7.49 -2.68 15.65
N THR A 17 7.89 -3.51 16.60
CA THR A 17 8.58 -3.02 17.79
C THR A 17 10.04 -3.46 17.64
N PRO A 18 11.01 -2.53 17.51
CA PRO A 18 12.43 -2.93 17.49
C PRO A 18 12.82 -3.45 18.86
N ALA A 19 13.56 -4.57 18.87
CA ALA A 19 14.24 -5.07 20.06
C ALA A 19 15.18 -3.99 20.59
N ALA A 20 15.01 -3.60 21.83
CA ALA A 20 15.83 -2.62 22.50
C ALA A 20 17.26 -3.15 22.68
N THR A 21 18.24 -2.43 22.14
CA THR A 21 19.64 -2.54 22.57
C THR A 21 19.83 -1.70 23.84
N PRO A 22 20.50 -2.21 24.89
CA PRO A 22 20.71 -1.44 26.12
C PRO A 22 21.94 -0.54 25.94
N ASP A 23 21.74 0.74 25.84
CA ASP A 23 22.55 1.83 26.43
C ASP A 23 22.30 3.17 25.71
N SER A 24 21.35 3.92 26.22
CA SER A 24 21.35 5.38 26.26
C SER A 24 20.11 5.86 27.04
N ALA A 25 20.33 6.78 27.97
CA ALA A 25 19.34 7.27 28.95
C ALA A 25 18.04 7.79 28.32
N PRO A 26 16.88 7.67 29.01
CA PRO A 26 15.58 7.79 28.39
C PRO A 26 15.11 9.24 28.34
N MET A 27 14.85 9.73 27.14
CA MET A 27 13.82 10.74 26.95
C MET A 27 12.56 10.01 26.47
N ASN A 28 11.84 9.41 27.43
CA ASN A 28 10.56 8.74 27.20
C ASN A 28 9.46 9.77 26.94
N ALA A 29 9.27 10.18 25.69
CA ALA A 29 7.97 10.61 25.23
C ALA A 29 7.30 9.39 24.59
N HIS A 30 6.66 8.55 25.40
CA HIS A 30 5.67 7.59 24.92
C HIS A 30 4.48 8.37 24.36
N LEU A 31 4.53 8.73 23.08
CA LEU A 31 3.33 9.08 22.34
C LEU A 31 2.53 7.77 22.18
N SER A 32 1.54 7.60 23.02
CA SER A 32 0.51 6.58 22.87
C SER A 32 -0.27 6.91 21.58
N LEU A 33 0.12 6.31 20.45
CA LEU A 33 -0.59 6.40 19.18
C LEU A 33 -1.87 5.55 19.32
N SER A 34 -2.97 6.16 19.70
CA SER A 34 -4.26 5.48 19.88
C SER A 34 -4.97 5.39 18.53
N SER A 35 -4.80 4.29 17.81
CA SER A 35 -5.73 3.92 16.74
C SER A 35 -7.06 3.48 17.36
N SER A 36 -8.19 3.86 16.79
CA SER A 36 -9.50 3.39 17.21
C SER A 36 -10.06 2.34 16.26
N VAL A 37 -10.67 1.31 16.83
CA VAL A 37 -11.37 0.27 16.07
C VAL A 37 -12.81 0.24 16.54
N LEU A 38 -13.74 0.40 15.59
CA LEU A 38 -15.16 0.34 15.84
C LEU A 38 -15.78 -0.81 15.07
N MET A 39 -16.60 -1.61 15.74
CA MET A 39 -17.43 -2.64 15.13
C MET A 39 -18.89 -2.19 15.14
N ILE A 40 -19.48 -2.08 13.96
CA ILE A 40 -20.84 -1.56 13.77
C ILE A 40 -21.68 -2.66 13.10
N PRO A 41 -22.51 -3.39 13.85
CA PRO A 41 -23.42 -4.35 13.26
C PRO A 41 -24.56 -3.63 12.53
N ARG A 42 -24.94 -4.15 11.37
CA ARG A 42 -26.04 -3.58 10.57
C ARG A 42 -27.39 -3.61 11.28
N ARG A 43 -27.56 -4.49 12.26
CA ARG A 43 -28.79 -4.62 13.06
C ARG A 43 -28.47 -4.82 14.53
N ALA A 44 -29.32 -4.27 15.38
CA ALA A 44 -29.13 -4.25 16.83
C ALA A 44 -29.51 -5.56 17.55
N GLY A 45 -30.09 -6.55 16.87
CA GLY A 45 -30.56 -7.75 17.51
C GLY A 45 -30.50 -9.01 16.65
N LEU A 46 -30.47 -10.16 17.31
CA LEU A 46 -30.52 -11.49 16.71
C LEU A 46 -31.86 -12.16 17.08
N ARG A 47 -32.33 -13.05 16.21
CA ARG A 47 -33.55 -13.85 16.49
C ARG A 47 -33.18 -15.12 17.24
N ALA A 48 -33.75 -15.34 18.40
CA ALA A 48 -33.62 -16.59 19.13
C ALA A 48 -34.26 -17.75 18.37
N GLY A 49 -33.62 -18.93 18.42
CA GLY A 49 -34.16 -20.14 17.79
C GLY A 49 -34.01 -20.22 16.27
N HIS A 50 -33.26 -19.31 15.66
CA HIS A 50 -32.99 -19.30 14.22
C HIS A 50 -31.49 -19.04 13.95
N ASP A 51 -31.02 -19.51 12.81
CA ASP A 51 -29.75 -19.07 12.29
C ASP A 51 -29.80 -17.57 11.94
N ASN A 52 -28.82 -16.84 12.34
CA ASN A 52 -28.73 -15.42 12.05
C ASN A 52 -27.53 -15.13 11.17
N MET A 53 -27.72 -14.20 10.26
CA MET A 53 -26.64 -13.66 9.43
C MET A 53 -26.61 -12.14 9.65
N VAL A 54 -25.48 -11.62 10.09
CA VAL A 54 -25.29 -10.19 10.41
C VAL A 54 -24.10 -9.64 9.67
N GLU A 55 -24.30 -8.55 8.95
CA GLU A 55 -23.21 -7.78 8.40
C GLU A 55 -22.65 -6.84 9.47
N VAL A 56 -21.33 -6.84 9.62
CA VAL A 56 -20.60 -6.03 10.60
C VAL A 56 -19.58 -5.20 9.84
N LEU A 57 -19.66 -3.88 10.00
CA LEU A 57 -18.63 -2.96 9.55
C LEU A 57 -17.55 -2.85 10.64
N VAL A 58 -16.32 -3.15 10.28
CA VAL A 58 -15.12 -2.84 11.08
C VAL A 58 -14.51 -1.59 10.51
N ARG A 59 -14.48 -0.53 11.29
CA ARG A 59 -13.86 0.75 10.94
C ARG A 59 -12.61 0.94 11.78
N ILE A 60 -11.50 1.10 11.11
CA ILE A 60 -10.20 1.37 11.72
C ILE A 60 -9.83 2.80 11.39
N GLN A 61 -9.59 3.62 12.41
CA GLN A 61 -9.17 5.01 12.25
C GLN A 61 -7.75 5.19 12.73
N ALA A 62 -6.91 5.75 11.87
CA ALA A 62 -5.57 6.16 12.24
C ALA A 62 -5.63 7.40 13.16
N PRO A 63 -4.66 7.57 14.07
CA PRO A 63 -4.58 8.77 14.89
C PRO A 63 -4.31 10.02 14.05
N ASP A 64 -4.63 11.18 14.60
CA ASP A 64 -4.28 12.46 13.98
C ASP A 64 -2.76 12.69 13.99
N ALA A 65 -2.28 13.43 13.00
CA ALA A 65 -0.87 13.75 12.90
C ALA A 65 -0.41 14.60 14.08
N PRO A 66 0.69 14.24 14.77
CA PRO A 66 1.25 15.09 15.81
C PRO A 66 1.72 16.42 15.24
N ALA A 67 1.70 17.47 16.07
CA ALA A 67 2.17 18.79 15.65
C ALA A 67 3.62 18.72 15.15
N GLY A 68 3.87 19.27 13.96
CA GLY A 68 5.20 19.28 13.33
C GLY A 68 5.58 17.96 12.60
N HIS A 69 4.67 17.00 12.48
CA HIS A 69 4.94 15.71 11.83
C HIS A 69 5.59 15.85 10.45
N GLY A 70 5.12 16.77 9.61
CA GLY A 70 5.67 16.98 8.27
C GLY A 70 7.17 17.29 8.22
N ALA A 71 7.74 17.85 9.29
CA ALA A 71 9.18 18.14 9.39
C ALA A 71 10.03 16.91 9.74
N GLN A 72 9.44 15.87 10.32
CA GLN A 72 10.15 14.72 10.91
C GLN A 72 9.87 13.36 10.25
N ARG A 73 9.23 13.34 9.05
CA ARG A 73 8.98 12.06 8.40
C ARG A 73 10.28 11.28 8.13
N PRO A 74 10.30 9.96 8.30
CA PRO A 74 11.44 9.14 7.91
C PRO A 74 11.81 9.32 6.42
N PRO A 75 13.09 9.18 6.05
CA PRO A 75 13.48 9.14 4.65
C PRO A 75 12.71 8.03 3.91
N GLN A 76 12.29 8.31 2.68
CA GLN A 76 11.68 7.34 1.77
C GLN A 76 12.73 6.76 0.83
N ALA A 77 12.46 5.60 0.27
CA ALA A 77 13.28 4.99 -0.77
C ALA A 77 12.42 4.70 -2.00
N LEU A 78 12.71 5.35 -3.11
CA LEU A 78 11.98 5.21 -4.36
C LEU A 78 12.88 4.64 -5.45
N ALA A 79 12.36 3.68 -6.22
CA ALA A 79 12.96 3.23 -7.47
C ALA A 79 12.13 3.79 -8.63
N LEU A 80 12.70 4.72 -9.39
CA LEU A 80 12.12 5.20 -10.64
C LEU A 80 12.52 4.25 -11.76
N VAL A 81 11.54 3.54 -12.31
CA VAL A 81 11.73 2.56 -13.38
C VAL A 81 11.06 3.08 -14.65
N ILE A 82 11.85 3.42 -15.65
CA ILE A 82 11.41 4.11 -16.84
C ILE A 82 11.53 3.18 -18.05
N ASP A 83 10.39 2.90 -18.65
CA ASP A 83 10.29 2.24 -19.95
C ASP A 83 10.83 3.18 -21.03
N ARG A 84 11.75 2.66 -21.82
CA ARG A 84 12.25 3.35 -22.99
C ARG A 84 12.07 2.52 -24.29
N SER A 85 11.19 1.53 -24.27
CA SER A 85 10.88 0.68 -25.43
C SER A 85 10.46 1.48 -26.66
N GLY A 86 10.38 0.81 -27.81
CA GLY A 86 10.05 1.47 -29.08
C GLY A 86 8.68 2.15 -29.08
N SER A 87 7.69 1.60 -28.37
CA SER A 87 6.35 2.19 -28.22
C SER A 87 6.36 3.51 -27.42
N MET A 88 7.33 3.66 -26.51
CA MET A 88 7.54 4.90 -25.76
C MET A 88 8.18 6.03 -26.61
N SER A 89 8.52 5.79 -27.89
CA SER A 89 9.22 6.78 -28.71
C SER A 89 8.43 8.08 -28.88
N GLY A 90 9.13 9.20 -28.78
CA GLY A 90 8.55 10.54 -28.90
C GLY A 90 7.87 11.01 -27.62
N ARG A 91 6.63 11.45 -27.71
CA ARG A 91 5.90 12.10 -26.63
C ARG A 91 5.79 11.24 -25.35
N PRO A 92 5.46 9.93 -25.38
CA PRO A 92 5.33 9.14 -24.16
C PRO A 92 6.62 9.14 -23.32
N LEU A 93 7.79 8.98 -23.93
CA LEU A 93 9.07 9.00 -23.21
C LEU A 93 9.40 10.38 -22.65
N GLU A 94 9.13 11.44 -23.39
CA GLU A 94 9.35 12.81 -22.87
C GLU A 94 8.43 13.11 -21.68
N GLU A 95 7.19 12.64 -21.72
CA GLU A 95 6.26 12.78 -20.59
C GLU A 95 6.74 11.91 -19.39
N ALA A 96 7.25 10.68 -19.63
CA ALA A 96 7.84 9.87 -18.56
C ALA A 96 9.04 10.55 -17.89
N LYS A 97 9.91 11.19 -18.68
CA LYS A 97 11.04 11.98 -18.14
C LYS A 97 10.55 13.15 -17.30
N ARG A 98 9.55 13.91 -17.77
CA ARG A 98 8.93 15.02 -17.02
C ARG A 98 8.33 14.52 -15.69
N CYS A 99 7.62 13.39 -15.70
CA CYS A 99 7.11 12.75 -14.49
C CYS A 99 8.25 12.41 -13.52
N ALA A 100 9.32 11.76 -14.00
CA ALA A 100 10.44 11.39 -13.17
C ALA A 100 11.15 12.63 -12.57
N GLU A 101 11.35 13.68 -13.35
CA GLU A 101 11.91 14.96 -12.88
C GLU A 101 11.01 15.63 -11.83
N TYR A 102 9.69 15.60 -12.04
CA TYR A 102 8.72 16.11 -11.06
C TYR A 102 8.82 15.37 -9.73
N VAL A 103 8.87 14.02 -9.75
CA VAL A 103 9.06 13.21 -8.54
C VAL A 103 10.35 13.60 -7.82
N LEU A 104 11.48 13.70 -8.55
CA LEU A 104 12.76 14.15 -7.96
C LEU A 104 12.66 15.53 -7.30
N GLY A 105 11.88 16.44 -7.88
CA GLY A 105 11.65 17.79 -7.35
C GLY A 105 10.84 17.83 -6.06
N LYS A 106 10.05 16.79 -5.76
CA LYS A 106 9.21 16.68 -4.56
C LYS A 106 9.89 15.93 -3.41
N LEU A 107 10.96 15.22 -3.68
CA LEU A 107 11.70 14.47 -2.68
C LEU A 107 12.65 15.35 -1.88
N ARG A 108 12.98 14.88 -0.68
CA ARG A 108 14.00 15.52 0.18
C ARG A 108 15.40 15.05 -0.19
N PRO A 109 16.43 15.84 0.07
CA PRO A 109 17.81 15.42 -0.14
C PRO A 109 18.20 14.12 0.59
N SER A 110 17.52 13.81 1.71
CA SER A 110 17.73 12.60 2.51
C SER A 110 16.96 11.38 2.01
N ASP A 111 16.02 11.54 1.08
CA ASP A 111 15.30 10.43 0.48
C ASP A 111 16.23 9.65 -0.44
N ALA A 112 16.14 8.31 -0.42
CA ALA A 112 16.93 7.48 -1.31
C ALA A 112 16.20 7.31 -2.65
N VAL A 113 16.94 7.44 -3.75
CA VAL A 113 16.40 7.24 -5.09
C VAL A 113 17.31 6.33 -5.89
N SER A 114 16.73 5.34 -6.56
CA SER A 114 17.38 4.61 -7.65
C SER A 114 16.73 4.96 -8.98
N LEU A 115 17.49 4.83 -10.05
CA LEU A 115 17.02 5.06 -11.41
C LEU A 115 17.35 3.86 -12.27
N VAL A 116 16.33 3.25 -12.84
CA VAL A 116 16.41 2.12 -13.78
C VAL A 116 15.73 2.52 -15.07
N LYS A 117 16.36 2.22 -16.20
CA LYS A 117 15.69 2.25 -17.51
C LYS A 117 15.66 0.86 -18.12
N PHE A 118 14.66 0.58 -18.90
CA PHE A 118 14.57 -0.71 -19.59
C PHE A 118 13.94 -0.59 -20.99
N ASP A 119 14.38 -1.49 -21.84
CA ASP A 119 13.79 -1.94 -23.09
C ASP A 119 13.90 -3.48 -23.10
N ASN A 120 14.49 -4.09 -24.13
CA ASN A 120 14.93 -5.49 -24.10
C ASN A 120 16.15 -5.70 -23.16
N ARG A 121 16.82 -4.61 -22.76
CA ARG A 121 17.92 -4.60 -21.80
C ARG A 121 17.53 -3.78 -20.60
N VAL A 122 17.81 -4.30 -19.40
CA VAL A 122 17.61 -3.59 -18.15
C VAL A 122 18.94 -2.93 -17.74
N GLN A 123 18.88 -1.65 -17.38
CA GLN A 123 20.06 -0.91 -16.97
C GLN A 123 19.77 -0.04 -15.75
N ARG A 124 20.49 -0.29 -14.67
CA ARG A 124 20.56 0.58 -13.52
C ARG A 124 21.41 1.79 -13.86
N LEU A 125 20.80 2.96 -13.94
CA LEU A 125 21.51 4.23 -14.19
C LEU A 125 22.06 4.81 -12.90
N TRP A 126 21.34 4.62 -11.77
CA TRP A 126 21.73 5.11 -10.47
C TRP A 126 21.35 4.10 -9.38
N PRO A 127 22.27 3.76 -8.46
CA PRO A 127 21.93 2.90 -7.32
C PRO A 127 21.04 3.65 -6.32
N ALA A 128 20.34 2.94 -5.45
CA ALA A 128 19.56 3.55 -4.39
C ALA A 128 20.48 4.26 -3.39
N ALA A 129 20.46 5.58 -3.43
CA ALA A 129 21.28 6.43 -2.58
C ALA A 129 20.55 7.75 -2.29
N ALA A 130 20.98 8.46 -1.26
CA ALA A 130 20.42 9.77 -0.93
C ALA A 130 20.44 10.70 -2.15
N LEU A 131 19.30 11.36 -2.39
CA LEU A 131 19.09 12.18 -3.59
C LEU A 131 20.06 13.37 -3.67
N GLY A 132 20.36 13.97 -2.53
CA GLY A 132 21.14 15.20 -2.51
C GLY A 132 20.40 16.34 -3.23
N ASP A 133 21.08 17.00 -4.18
CA ASP A 133 20.48 18.02 -5.04
C ASP A 133 19.75 17.44 -6.27
N GLY A 134 19.91 16.14 -6.53
CA GLY A 134 19.28 15.42 -7.64
C GLY A 134 19.83 15.78 -9.03
N ALA A 135 20.87 16.58 -9.15
CA ALA A 135 21.41 17.00 -10.44
C ALA A 135 21.95 15.82 -11.29
N PRO A 136 22.70 14.84 -10.73
CA PRO A 136 23.16 13.69 -11.49
C PRO A 136 22.01 12.82 -12.01
N GLN A 137 20.94 12.65 -11.20
CA GLN A 137 19.77 11.86 -11.58
C GLN A 137 19.01 12.54 -12.72
N ARG A 138 18.81 13.87 -12.66
CA ARG A 138 18.17 14.63 -13.75
C ARG A 138 18.98 14.53 -15.05
N ALA A 139 20.30 14.63 -14.98
CA ALA A 139 21.17 14.44 -16.15
C ALA A 139 21.03 13.04 -16.76
N ALA A 140 20.94 12.00 -15.91
CA ALA A 140 20.74 10.63 -16.35
C ALA A 140 19.37 10.42 -17.01
N ILE A 141 18.29 11.03 -16.49
CA ILE A 141 16.95 11.00 -17.07
C ILE A 141 16.95 11.67 -18.46
N ALA A 142 17.54 12.86 -18.57
CA ALA A 142 17.62 13.59 -19.83
C ALA A 142 18.31 12.77 -20.93
N GLY A 143 19.30 11.95 -20.56
CA GLY A 143 20.05 11.07 -21.48
C GLY A 143 19.31 9.75 -21.87
N ILE A 144 18.05 9.56 -21.49
CA ILE A 144 17.29 8.36 -21.89
C ILE A 144 16.73 8.57 -23.32
N HIS A 145 16.96 7.59 -24.19
CA HIS A 145 16.45 7.57 -25.56
C HIS A 145 15.67 6.28 -25.82
N ALA A 146 14.59 6.36 -26.61
CA ALA A 146 13.74 5.22 -26.93
C ALA A 146 14.45 4.19 -27.85
N GLY A 147 14.04 2.93 -27.72
CA GLY A 147 14.45 1.83 -28.60
C GLY A 147 14.24 0.47 -27.97
N GLY A 148 14.26 -0.58 -28.78
CA GLY A 148 14.15 -1.97 -28.34
C GLY A 148 12.73 -2.46 -28.05
N ASN A 149 12.65 -3.69 -27.55
CA ASN A 149 11.42 -4.34 -27.07
C ASN A 149 11.17 -3.97 -25.61
N THR A 150 10.18 -4.63 -24.95
CA THR A 150 9.71 -4.25 -23.63
C THR A 150 9.85 -5.42 -22.64
N ASN A 151 10.97 -5.50 -21.92
CA ASN A 151 11.15 -6.40 -20.77
C ASN A 151 10.68 -5.71 -19.49
N LEU A 152 9.38 -5.50 -19.37
CA LEU A 152 8.75 -4.78 -18.27
C LEU A 152 9.04 -5.45 -16.92
N HIS A 153 8.87 -6.78 -16.86
CA HIS A 153 9.15 -7.55 -15.63
C HIS A 153 10.60 -7.38 -15.18
N GLY A 154 11.56 -7.49 -16.12
CA GLY A 154 12.99 -7.30 -15.79
C GLY A 154 13.29 -5.91 -15.27
N GLY A 155 12.69 -4.87 -15.87
CA GLY A 155 12.82 -3.48 -15.41
C GLY A 155 12.27 -3.27 -14.01
N TRP A 156 11.04 -3.74 -13.77
CA TRP A 156 10.41 -3.69 -12.45
C TRP A 156 11.20 -4.45 -11.39
N LYS A 157 11.65 -5.67 -11.72
CA LYS A 157 12.45 -6.50 -10.81
C LYS A 157 13.77 -5.82 -10.42
N GLU A 158 14.49 -5.25 -11.37
CA GLU A 158 15.70 -4.49 -11.10
C GLU A 158 15.43 -3.31 -10.18
N GLY A 159 14.35 -2.55 -10.43
CA GLY A 159 13.93 -1.47 -9.54
C GLY A 159 13.68 -1.96 -8.12
N THR A 160 13.01 -3.10 -7.96
CA THR A 160 12.74 -3.74 -6.67
C THR A 160 14.04 -4.16 -5.99
N ASP A 161 14.94 -4.82 -6.72
CA ASP A 161 16.23 -5.29 -6.19
C ASP A 161 17.09 -4.13 -5.68
N THR A 162 17.03 -2.94 -6.31
CA THR A 162 17.75 -1.76 -5.82
C THR A 162 17.31 -1.30 -4.44
N LEU A 163 16.09 -1.59 -4.03
CA LEU A 163 15.52 -1.16 -2.76
C LEU A 163 15.75 -2.16 -1.61
N THR A 164 16.21 -3.38 -1.92
CA THR A 164 16.42 -4.43 -0.89
C THR A 164 17.44 -4.01 0.15
N ASP A 165 18.54 -3.41 -0.29
CA ASP A 165 19.70 -3.08 0.53
C ASP A 165 19.60 -1.69 1.20
N VAL A 166 18.54 -0.94 0.91
CA VAL A 166 18.34 0.36 1.57
C VAL A 166 18.02 0.15 3.04
N ALA A 167 18.92 0.62 3.89
CA ALA A 167 18.76 0.54 5.33
C ALA A 167 17.64 1.46 5.82
N GLY A 168 17.02 1.09 6.94
CA GLY A 168 16.00 1.89 7.62
C GLY A 168 14.57 1.40 7.40
N GLN A 169 13.68 1.91 8.25
CA GLN A 169 12.26 1.56 8.27
C GLN A 169 11.38 2.48 7.41
N GLY A 170 12.02 3.29 6.54
CA GLY A 170 11.31 4.15 5.61
C GLY A 170 10.46 3.36 4.62
N LEU A 171 9.53 4.03 3.98
CA LEU A 171 8.75 3.45 2.90
C LEU A 171 9.65 3.13 1.72
N LYS A 172 9.47 1.96 1.13
CA LYS A 172 10.14 1.53 -0.10
C LYS A 172 9.12 1.34 -1.20
N ARG A 173 9.28 2.04 -2.32
CA ARG A 173 8.31 1.94 -3.43
C ARG A 173 9.00 1.98 -4.79
N VAL A 174 8.55 1.08 -5.66
CA VAL A 174 8.83 1.12 -7.09
C VAL A 174 7.78 1.99 -7.76
N ILE A 175 8.20 2.96 -8.56
CA ILE A 175 7.36 3.78 -9.44
C ILE A 175 7.72 3.37 -10.87
N LEU A 176 6.82 2.65 -11.52
CA LEU A 176 6.97 2.15 -12.88
C LEU A 176 6.27 3.09 -13.86
N LEU A 177 7.03 3.68 -14.78
CA LEU A 177 6.56 4.55 -15.86
C LEU A 177 6.68 3.79 -17.19
N SER A 178 5.56 3.36 -17.78
CA SER A 178 5.52 2.50 -18.95
C SER A 178 4.19 2.61 -19.68
N ASP A 179 4.15 2.19 -20.96
CA ASP A 179 2.91 1.89 -21.66
C ASP A 179 2.41 0.45 -21.39
N GLY A 180 3.10 -0.31 -20.54
CA GLY A 180 2.68 -1.64 -20.08
C GLY A 180 2.71 -2.76 -21.14
N GLN A 181 3.25 -2.53 -22.32
CA GLN A 181 3.26 -3.53 -23.42
C GLN A 181 4.41 -4.54 -23.25
N ALA A 182 4.32 -5.39 -22.21
CA ALA A 182 5.31 -6.44 -21.99
C ALA A 182 5.31 -7.45 -23.14
N ASN A 183 6.44 -7.57 -23.83
CA ASN A 183 6.63 -8.49 -24.97
C ASN A 183 7.94 -9.27 -24.93
N GLU A 184 8.73 -9.12 -23.86
CA GLU A 184 9.97 -9.83 -23.64
C GLU A 184 10.14 -10.21 -22.17
N GLY A 185 10.85 -11.31 -21.90
CA GLY A 185 11.02 -11.87 -20.57
C GLY A 185 9.74 -12.52 -20.04
N VAL A 186 9.42 -12.32 -18.77
CA VAL A 186 8.14 -12.76 -18.17
C VAL A 186 7.06 -11.79 -18.59
N THR A 187 6.02 -12.30 -19.26
CA THR A 187 4.89 -11.50 -19.78
C THR A 187 3.54 -11.90 -19.20
N ASP A 188 3.50 -13.01 -18.45
CA ASP A 188 2.27 -13.46 -17.78
C ASP A 188 1.87 -12.51 -16.66
N ALA A 189 0.70 -11.90 -16.79
CA ALA A 189 0.23 -10.88 -15.85
C ALA A 189 -0.01 -11.44 -14.45
N ALA A 190 -0.47 -12.70 -14.34
CA ALA A 190 -0.73 -13.33 -13.04
C ALA A 190 0.58 -13.65 -12.30
N GLU A 191 1.60 -14.12 -13.05
CA GLU A 191 2.93 -14.37 -12.51
C GLU A 191 3.58 -13.07 -12.00
N ILE A 192 3.54 -12.01 -12.81
CA ILE A 192 4.09 -10.70 -12.45
C ILE A 192 3.36 -10.14 -11.21
N ALA A 193 2.03 -10.19 -11.17
CA ALA A 193 1.24 -9.74 -10.04
C ALA A 193 1.55 -10.53 -8.76
N ALA A 194 1.73 -11.86 -8.85
CA ALA A 194 2.11 -12.69 -7.70
C ALA A 194 3.49 -12.27 -7.14
N GLN A 195 4.44 -11.95 -8.01
CA GLN A 195 5.74 -11.44 -7.58
C GLN A 195 5.63 -10.04 -6.94
N CYS A 196 4.77 -9.14 -7.47
CA CYS A 196 4.49 -7.85 -6.85
C CYS A 196 3.92 -8.01 -5.43
N ALA A 197 2.97 -8.96 -5.25
CA ALA A 197 2.41 -9.27 -3.93
C ALA A 197 3.48 -9.80 -2.96
N ALA A 198 4.36 -10.68 -3.42
CA ALA A 198 5.44 -11.23 -2.61
C ALA A 198 6.43 -10.14 -2.14
N TRP A 199 6.72 -9.14 -2.97
CA TRP A 199 7.57 -8.02 -2.58
C TRP A 199 6.84 -7.01 -1.69
N ALA A 200 5.55 -6.76 -1.94
CA ALA A 200 4.73 -5.94 -1.04
C ALA A 200 4.67 -6.54 0.37
N ALA A 201 4.61 -7.87 0.50
CA ALA A 201 4.68 -8.55 1.79
C ALA A 201 6.04 -8.38 2.51
N LYS A 202 7.11 -8.05 1.76
CA LYS A 202 8.44 -7.70 2.28
C LYS A 202 8.62 -6.19 2.50
N GLY A 203 7.56 -5.39 2.32
CA GLY A 203 7.58 -3.94 2.52
C GLY A 203 8.06 -3.11 1.32
N ILE A 204 8.24 -3.73 0.13
CA ILE A 204 8.54 -3.00 -1.12
C ILE A 204 7.29 -3.00 -1.98
N THR A 205 6.62 -1.87 -2.06
CA THR A 205 5.37 -1.69 -2.78
C THR A 205 5.60 -1.19 -4.21
N THR A 206 4.59 -1.33 -5.08
CA THR A 206 4.68 -0.96 -6.50
C THR A 206 3.51 -0.08 -6.89
N SER A 207 3.79 1.12 -7.42
CA SER A 207 2.82 1.95 -8.14
C SER A 207 3.18 2.02 -9.61
N THR A 208 2.16 2.06 -10.47
CA THR A 208 2.32 2.06 -11.92
C THR A 208 1.67 3.30 -12.53
N TYR A 209 2.35 3.89 -13.50
CA TYR A 209 1.92 5.09 -14.20
C TYR A 209 1.92 4.80 -15.70
N GLY A 210 0.70 4.65 -16.25
CA GLY A 210 0.48 4.40 -17.67
C GLY A 210 0.61 5.69 -18.49
N LEU A 211 1.36 5.62 -19.58
CA LEU A 211 1.60 6.76 -20.48
C LEU A 211 1.28 6.38 -21.93
N GLY A 212 0.56 7.28 -22.63
CA GLY A 212 0.22 7.09 -24.03
C GLY A 212 -1.08 6.34 -24.30
N ASN A 213 -1.53 6.31 -25.55
CA ASN A 213 -2.89 5.90 -25.93
C ASN A 213 -3.05 4.39 -26.16
N SER A 214 -2.01 3.59 -26.02
CA SER A 214 -2.01 2.15 -26.36
C SER A 214 -1.28 1.35 -25.30
N PHE A 215 -1.72 1.49 -24.02
CA PHE A 215 -1.08 0.79 -22.91
C PHE A 215 -1.86 -0.47 -22.50
N ASN A 216 -1.17 -1.41 -21.87
CA ASN A 216 -1.78 -2.58 -21.27
C ASN A 216 -2.25 -2.27 -19.85
N GLU A 217 -3.46 -1.71 -19.73
CA GLU A 217 -4.06 -1.32 -18.44
C GLU A 217 -4.20 -2.50 -17.50
N GLU A 218 -4.62 -3.66 -18.01
CA GLU A 218 -4.87 -4.85 -17.19
C GLU A 218 -3.61 -5.27 -16.41
N LEU A 219 -2.46 -5.35 -17.09
CA LEU A 219 -1.18 -5.69 -16.46
C LEU A 219 -0.77 -4.63 -15.41
N MET A 220 -0.83 -3.35 -15.78
CA MET A 220 -0.41 -2.24 -14.92
C MET A 220 -1.27 -2.15 -13.66
N VAL A 221 -2.58 -2.29 -13.79
CA VAL A 221 -3.54 -2.34 -12.67
C VAL A 221 -3.27 -3.55 -11.78
N ALA A 222 -3.06 -4.75 -12.38
CA ALA A 222 -2.78 -5.97 -11.62
C ALA A 222 -1.49 -5.84 -10.80
N MET A 223 -0.42 -5.28 -11.38
CA MET A 223 0.84 -5.04 -10.67
C MET A 223 0.69 -4.08 -9.50
N ALA A 224 0.03 -2.94 -9.71
CA ALA A 224 -0.18 -1.94 -8.66
C ALA A 224 -1.04 -2.50 -7.53
N ARG A 225 -2.18 -3.13 -7.84
CA ARG A 225 -3.09 -3.72 -6.87
C ARG A 225 -2.41 -4.81 -6.03
N ALA A 226 -1.73 -5.75 -6.68
CA ALA A 226 -1.01 -6.82 -5.99
C ALA A 226 0.20 -6.28 -5.22
N GLY A 227 0.87 -5.27 -5.77
CA GLY A 227 2.03 -4.60 -5.19
C GLY A 227 1.71 -3.63 -4.05
N GLY A 228 0.44 -3.46 -3.65
CA GLY A 228 0.05 -2.57 -2.55
C GLY A 228 0.31 -1.09 -2.82
N GLY A 229 0.28 -0.67 -4.08
CA GLY A 229 0.37 0.71 -4.54
C GLY A 229 -0.85 1.12 -5.36
N ASN A 230 -0.69 2.19 -6.13
CA ASN A 230 -1.76 2.76 -6.95
C ASN A 230 -1.42 2.66 -8.43
N HIS A 231 -2.45 2.64 -9.26
CA HIS A 231 -2.34 2.78 -10.71
C HIS A 231 -2.92 4.12 -11.15
N TYR A 232 -2.17 4.83 -11.99
CA TYR A 232 -2.59 6.08 -12.59
C TYR A 232 -2.34 6.03 -14.10
N TYR A 233 -3.15 6.76 -14.84
CA TYR A 233 -3.00 6.90 -16.28
C TYR A 233 -3.10 8.37 -16.67
N GLY A 234 -2.32 8.77 -17.68
CA GLY A 234 -2.36 10.11 -18.27
C GLY A 234 -1.76 10.12 -19.67
N ASP A 235 -2.35 10.94 -20.55
CA ASP A 235 -1.79 11.18 -21.88
C ASP A 235 -0.56 12.09 -21.82
N THR A 236 -0.47 12.88 -20.75
CA THR A 236 0.60 13.85 -20.51
C THR A 236 1.11 13.77 -19.07
N ALA A 237 2.30 14.29 -18.82
CA ALA A 237 2.81 14.44 -17.46
C ALA A 237 1.90 15.35 -16.60
N ASP A 238 1.28 16.36 -17.20
CA ASP A 238 0.40 17.28 -16.46
C ASP A 238 -0.82 16.55 -15.89
N ASP A 239 -1.35 15.54 -16.57
CA ASP A 239 -2.44 14.68 -16.07
C ASP A 239 -2.00 13.85 -14.85
N LEU A 240 -0.70 13.57 -14.71
CA LEU A 240 -0.12 12.76 -13.65
C LEU A 240 0.49 13.60 -12.52
N MET A 241 0.63 14.92 -12.65
CA MET A 241 1.24 15.76 -11.61
C MET A 241 0.46 15.73 -10.31
N GLU A 242 -0.87 15.87 -10.36
CA GLU A 242 -1.72 15.80 -9.17
C GLU A 242 -1.71 14.39 -8.56
N PRO A 243 -1.91 13.28 -9.32
CA PRO A 243 -1.71 11.92 -8.84
C PRO A 243 -0.35 11.68 -8.16
N PHE A 244 0.74 12.16 -8.75
CA PHE A 244 2.07 12.04 -8.13
C PHE A 244 2.17 12.81 -6.81
N GLN A 245 1.63 14.02 -6.77
CA GLN A 245 1.64 14.81 -5.53
C GLN A 245 0.85 14.09 -4.44
N GLN A 246 -0.36 13.62 -4.74
CA GLN A 246 -1.20 12.87 -3.80
C GLN A 246 -0.51 11.59 -3.31
N GLU A 247 0.12 10.85 -4.22
CA GLU A 247 0.89 9.65 -3.88
C GLU A 247 2.05 9.96 -2.92
N LEU A 248 2.88 10.96 -3.24
CA LEU A 248 4.02 11.35 -2.42
C LEU A 248 3.60 11.92 -1.06
N GLU A 249 2.51 12.67 -1.01
CA GLU A 249 1.92 13.17 0.23
C GLU A 249 1.39 12.02 1.09
N LEU A 250 0.66 11.06 0.49
CA LEU A 250 0.20 9.85 1.17
C LEU A 250 1.39 9.09 1.76
N LEU A 251 2.42 8.82 0.94
CA LEU A 251 3.62 8.12 1.36
C LEU A 251 4.37 8.82 2.50
N GLY A 252 4.36 10.17 2.47
CA GLY A 252 4.96 10.99 3.52
C GLY A 252 4.19 10.98 4.84
N ASN A 253 2.93 10.64 4.80
CA ASN A 253 2.00 10.71 5.92
C ASN A 253 1.55 9.35 6.44
N LEU A 254 2.06 8.23 5.91
CA LEU A 254 1.71 6.90 6.40
C LEU A 254 2.15 6.72 7.85
N CYS A 255 1.20 6.31 8.70
CA CYS A 255 1.44 6.04 10.12
C CYS A 255 1.15 4.59 10.51
N LEU A 256 0.23 3.90 9.83
CA LEU A 256 -0.08 2.50 10.04
C LEU A 256 0.19 1.73 8.76
N ARG A 257 1.04 0.72 8.83
CA ARG A 257 1.46 -0.10 7.67
C ARG A 257 1.37 -1.59 7.97
N ASP A 258 1.21 -2.38 6.92
CA ASP A 258 1.09 -3.85 6.97
C ASP A 258 0.05 -4.31 8.01
N MET A 259 -1.08 -3.60 8.06
CA MET A 259 -2.16 -3.92 8.97
C MET A 259 -2.86 -5.20 8.55
N ARG A 260 -3.19 -6.03 9.54
CA ARG A 260 -3.92 -7.28 9.34
C ARG A 260 -5.11 -7.34 10.26
N LEU A 261 -6.24 -7.75 9.71
CA LEU A 261 -7.46 -8.00 10.43
C LEU A 261 -7.60 -9.50 10.69
N ALA A 262 -7.28 -9.93 11.90
CA ALA A 262 -7.59 -11.27 12.37
C ALA A 262 -8.92 -11.24 13.12
N VAL A 263 -9.79 -12.20 12.83
CA VAL A 263 -11.11 -12.30 13.45
C VAL A 263 -11.25 -13.66 14.10
N THR A 264 -11.48 -13.68 15.39
CA THR A 264 -11.76 -14.90 16.14
C THR A 264 -13.24 -14.92 16.52
N VAL A 265 -13.91 -16.00 16.23
CA VAL A 265 -15.32 -16.22 16.60
C VAL A 265 -15.45 -17.53 17.38
N PRO A 266 -16.52 -17.68 18.20
CA PRO A 266 -16.80 -18.94 18.89
C PRO A 266 -17.03 -20.10 17.92
N ASP A 267 -16.87 -21.35 18.41
CA ASP A 267 -17.13 -22.54 17.64
C ASP A 267 -18.55 -22.56 17.05
N GLY A 268 -18.64 -22.93 15.79
CA GLY A 268 -19.89 -22.97 15.05
C GLY A 268 -20.31 -21.67 14.38
N PHE A 269 -19.65 -20.54 14.69
CA PHE A 269 -19.86 -19.28 13.97
C PHE A 269 -19.09 -19.29 12.65
N GLY A 270 -19.64 -18.64 11.62
CA GLY A 270 -18.96 -18.41 10.35
C GLY A 270 -18.62 -16.94 10.14
N VAL A 271 -17.50 -16.67 9.50
CA VAL A 271 -17.11 -15.31 9.08
C VAL A 271 -16.72 -15.34 7.61
N GLU A 272 -17.34 -14.45 6.85
CA GLU A 272 -17.05 -14.23 5.43
C GLU A 272 -16.72 -12.75 5.22
N MET A 273 -15.60 -12.45 4.55
CA MET A 273 -15.25 -11.08 4.15
C MET A 273 -16.08 -10.69 2.93
N VAL A 274 -16.82 -9.59 3.02
CA VAL A 274 -17.73 -9.12 1.95
C VAL A 274 -16.96 -8.24 0.95
N ASN A 275 -16.12 -7.34 1.44
CA ASN A 275 -15.28 -6.53 0.55
C ASN A 275 -14.00 -7.29 0.18
N GLN A 276 -13.46 -6.99 -1.02
CA GLN A 276 -12.32 -7.70 -1.60
C GLN A 276 -10.99 -7.31 -0.92
N LEU A 277 -10.77 -7.80 0.31
CA LEU A 277 -9.49 -7.67 0.99
C LEU A 277 -8.63 -8.92 0.71
N PRO A 278 -7.32 -8.77 0.44
CA PRO A 278 -6.43 -9.90 0.27
C PRO A 278 -6.39 -10.77 1.53
N SER A 279 -6.62 -12.09 1.37
CA SER A 279 -6.52 -13.06 2.44
C SER A 279 -5.09 -13.56 2.60
N THR A 280 -4.66 -13.77 3.84
CA THR A 280 -3.37 -14.38 4.23
C THR A 280 -3.63 -15.39 5.33
N ASP A 281 -2.63 -16.21 5.66
CA ASP A 281 -2.71 -17.17 6.78
C ASP A 281 -2.91 -16.48 8.14
N ALA A 282 -2.54 -15.20 8.24
CA ALA A 282 -2.69 -14.38 9.44
C ALA A 282 -3.93 -13.46 9.42
N GLY A 283 -4.89 -13.68 8.51
CA GLY A 283 -6.10 -12.86 8.35
C GLY A 283 -6.13 -12.04 7.05
N TRP A 284 -6.93 -11.01 7.02
CA TRP A 284 -7.09 -10.13 5.84
C TRP A 284 -6.17 -8.92 5.92
N ARG A 285 -5.46 -8.65 4.82
CA ARG A 285 -4.61 -7.48 4.73
C ARG A 285 -5.46 -6.22 4.50
N LEU A 286 -5.26 -5.22 5.34
CA LEU A 286 -5.86 -3.89 5.21
C LEU A 286 -4.92 -2.94 4.44
N PRO A 287 -5.44 -1.89 3.82
CA PRO A 287 -4.61 -0.85 3.23
C PRO A 287 -3.78 -0.13 4.30
N ASP A 288 -2.61 0.36 3.91
CA ASP A 288 -1.82 1.26 4.74
C ASP A 288 -2.59 2.56 4.98
N LEU A 289 -2.49 3.16 6.18
CA LEU A 289 -3.20 4.38 6.53
C LEU A 289 -2.25 5.53 6.80
N ALA A 290 -2.59 6.67 6.24
CA ALA A 290 -2.05 7.98 6.62
C ALA A 290 -2.67 8.46 7.94
N TRP A 291 -2.05 9.45 8.55
CA TRP A 291 -2.60 10.14 9.72
C TRP A 291 -4.04 10.62 9.45
N GLY A 292 -4.94 10.36 10.39
CA GLY A 292 -6.35 10.73 10.30
C GLY A 292 -7.18 9.95 9.28
N ALA A 293 -6.56 9.04 8.50
CA ALA A 293 -7.26 8.23 7.51
C ALA A 293 -7.96 7.01 8.13
N GLU A 294 -8.85 6.38 7.37
CA GLU A 294 -9.66 5.25 7.80
C GLU A 294 -9.54 4.08 6.82
N ALA A 295 -9.61 2.86 7.38
CA ALA A 295 -9.83 1.64 6.63
C ALA A 295 -11.10 0.95 7.10
N TRP A 296 -11.78 0.28 6.17
CA TRP A 296 -13.03 -0.39 6.43
C TRP A 296 -12.97 -1.84 5.96
N ALA A 297 -13.47 -2.75 6.82
CA ALA A 297 -13.73 -4.13 6.46
C ALA A 297 -15.19 -4.44 6.73
N VAL A 298 -15.87 -5.07 5.78
CA VAL A 298 -17.26 -5.53 5.94
C VAL A 298 -17.26 -7.04 6.00
N MET A 299 -17.74 -7.57 7.09
CA MET A 299 -17.83 -9.01 7.32
C MET A 299 -19.29 -9.44 7.43
N ARG A 300 -19.56 -10.63 6.95
CA ARG A 300 -20.80 -11.34 7.21
C ARG A 300 -20.56 -12.41 8.27
N VAL A 301 -21.23 -12.28 9.42
CA VAL A 301 -21.11 -13.21 10.53
C VAL A 301 -22.36 -14.09 10.57
N THR A 302 -22.16 -15.39 10.51
CA THR A 302 -23.22 -16.40 10.68
C THR A 302 -23.21 -16.88 12.14
N VAL A 303 -24.36 -16.72 12.79
CA VAL A 303 -24.59 -17.15 14.18
C VAL A 303 -25.57 -18.32 14.14
N PRO A 304 -25.14 -19.55 14.48
CA PRO A 304 -26.00 -20.72 14.38
C PRO A 304 -27.09 -20.73 15.47
N THR A 305 -28.16 -21.42 15.15
CA THR A 305 -29.25 -21.74 16.11
C THR A 305 -28.65 -22.44 17.33
N GLY A 306 -28.99 -21.97 18.53
CA GLY A 306 -28.50 -22.54 19.79
C GLY A 306 -27.22 -21.92 20.33
N ALA A 307 -26.51 -21.09 19.55
CA ALA A 307 -25.37 -20.31 20.05
C ALA A 307 -25.79 -19.14 20.96
N LEU A 308 -27.06 -18.77 20.91
CA LEU A 308 -27.63 -17.73 21.79
C LEU A 308 -28.27 -18.40 23.00
N PRO A 309 -28.00 -17.90 24.23
CA PRO A 309 -28.67 -18.41 25.43
C PRO A 309 -30.21 -18.18 25.31
N PRO A 310 -31.02 -19.10 25.83
CA PRO A 310 -32.49 -19.07 25.67
C PRO A 310 -33.18 -17.82 26.24
N ASP A 311 -32.53 -17.06 27.13
CA ASP A 311 -33.10 -15.92 27.83
C ASP A 311 -32.75 -14.52 27.29
N THR A 312 -32.29 -14.41 26.07
CA THR A 312 -31.95 -13.08 25.47
C THR A 312 -33.17 -12.40 24.83
N SER A 313 -34.39 -12.79 25.17
CA SER A 313 -35.65 -12.33 24.51
C SER A 313 -36.02 -10.86 24.80
N THR A 314 -35.31 -10.07 25.62
CA THR A 314 -35.84 -8.75 26.01
C THR A 314 -34.83 -7.66 26.34
N SER A 315 -33.65 -7.63 25.80
CA SER A 315 -32.84 -6.42 25.97
C SER A 315 -32.54 -5.78 24.60
N PRO A 316 -33.20 -4.64 24.28
CA PRO A 316 -32.76 -3.87 23.11
C PRO A 316 -31.35 -3.38 23.38
N TRP A 317 -30.51 -3.53 22.37
CA TRP A 317 -29.17 -2.93 22.36
C TRP A 317 -29.31 -1.43 22.54
N THR A 318 -28.97 -0.92 23.75
CA THR A 318 -28.87 0.52 23.99
C THR A 318 -27.43 0.95 23.77
N GLY A 319 -26.93 0.80 22.55
CA GLY A 319 -25.80 1.54 22.07
C GLY A 319 -26.31 2.91 21.67
N THR A 320 -25.83 3.96 22.29
CA THR A 320 -26.10 5.34 21.88
C THR A 320 -25.66 5.47 20.42
N PRO A 321 -26.54 5.92 19.51
CA PRO A 321 -26.11 6.34 18.19
C PRO A 321 -25.26 7.61 18.37
N PHE A 322 -24.07 7.64 17.80
CA PHE A 322 -23.26 8.83 17.60
C PHE A 322 -23.67 9.49 16.30
#